data_6ad683422b19039ebfdec5dc7cc928fd
#
_entry.id   6ad683422b19039ebfdec5dc7cc928fd
#
_cell.length_a   1.000
_cell.length_b   1.000
_cell.length_c   1.000
_cell.angle_alpha   90.00
_cell.angle_beta   90.00
_cell.angle_gamma   90.00
#
_symmetry.space_group_name_H-M   'P 1'
#
loop_
_entity.id
_entity.type
_entity.pdbx_description
1 polymer ?
#
loop_
_entity_poly.entity_id
_entity_poly.type
_entity_poly.pdbx_seq_one_letter_code
_entity_poly.pdbx_strand_id
1 'polypeptide(L)'
;LKDDQGRVVAFEKHLLSMKDNNQSANLSALVDAGVRSFKIEGRYKDVSYVKNITAYYRQRLDGILAERPDLARASSGRTDHFFVPDPDKTFHRGSTDYFVTDRKIDIGAFDSPTFTGLAVGEVLKVGKHDLTVQTREPLSNGDGLNVLIKREVVGFRASVVEPLKQFEEDG
;
A
#
# COMPACT_ATOMS: atom_id res chain seq x y z
N LEU A 1 0.55 11.16 24.54
CA LEU A 1 0.01 10.23 25.52
C LEU A 1 0.84 10.28 26.80
N LYS A 2 0.16 10.24 27.93
CA LYS A 2 0.81 10.13 29.25
C LYS A 2 0.31 8.89 29.95
N ASP A 3 1.13 8.31 30.83
CA ASP A 3 0.73 7.22 31.71
C ASP A 3 -0.06 7.73 32.92
N ASP A 4 -0.45 6.84 33.80
CA ASP A 4 -1.20 7.12 35.03
C ASP A 4 -0.41 7.98 36.07
N GLN A 5 0.93 8.05 35.88
CA GLN A 5 1.81 8.89 36.70
C GLN A 5 2.14 10.23 36.03
N GLY A 6 1.50 10.53 34.88
CA GLY A 6 1.71 11.77 34.12
C GLY A 6 2.98 11.82 33.28
N ARG A 7 3.74 10.73 33.18
CA ARG A 7 4.94 10.67 32.34
C ARG A 7 4.56 10.57 30.86
N VAL A 8 5.29 11.27 30.01
CA VAL A 8 5.08 11.23 28.56
C VAL A 8 5.54 9.88 28.02
N VAL A 9 4.62 9.04 27.55
CA VAL A 9 4.86 7.74 26.93
C VAL A 9 5.08 7.88 25.43
N ALA A 10 4.35 8.80 24.81
CA ALA A 10 4.53 9.15 23.41
C ALA A 10 4.18 10.62 23.17
N PHE A 11 4.99 11.27 22.34
CA PHE A 11 4.82 12.66 21.93
C PHE A 11 4.67 12.72 20.41
N GLU A 12 3.66 13.46 19.94
CA GLU A 12 3.37 13.64 18.50
C GLU A 12 3.35 12.33 17.68
N LYS A 13 2.74 11.28 18.23
CA LYS A 13 2.58 9.98 17.57
C LYS A 13 1.12 9.56 17.55
N HIS A 14 0.72 8.90 16.47
CA HIS A 14 -0.63 8.36 16.26
C HIS A 14 -0.72 6.92 16.77
N LEU A 15 -0.70 6.74 18.08
CA LEU A 15 -0.58 5.42 18.72
C LEU A 15 -1.72 4.45 18.42
N LEU A 16 -2.88 4.96 18.00
CA LEU A 16 -4.03 4.13 17.60
C LEU A 16 -4.07 3.86 16.09
N SER A 17 -3.15 4.44 15.32
CA SER A 17 -3.04 4.15 13.90
C SER A 17 -2.30 2.83 13.70
N MET A 18 -2.94 1.92 12.96
CA MET A 18 -2.40 0.59 12.68
C MET A 18 -2.03 0.48 11.20
N LYS A 19 -1.02 -0.33 10.93
CA LYS A 19 -0.71 -0.77 9.56
C LYS A 19 -1.90 -1.52 8.96
N ASP A 20 -1.99 -1.52 7.64
CA ASP A 20 -3.06 -2.22 6.96
C ASP A 20 -2.86 -3.74 7.01
N ASN A 21 -3.95 -4.47 7.30
CA ASN A 21 -3.92 -5.93 7.37
C ASN A 21 -3.82 -6.53 5.97
N ASN A 22 -2.69 -7.14 5.68
CA ASN A 22 -2.43 -7.82 4.41
C ASN A 22 -2.10 -9.30 4.66
N GLN A 23 -3.04 -10.17 4.31
CA GLN A 23 -2.94 -11.63 4.47
C GLN A 23 -2.53 -12.33 3.18
N SER A 24 -2.09 -11.62 2.16
CA SER A 24 -1.80 -12.20 0.84
C SER A 24 -0.71 -13.28 0.87
N ALA A 25 0.31 -13.11 1.74
CA ALA A 25 1.35 -14.11 1.93
C ALA A 25 0.86 -15.37 2.66
N ASN A 26 -0.20 -15.25 3.44
CA ASN A 26 -0.75 -16.32 4.26
C ASN A 26 -1.97 -17.00 3.60
N LEU A 27 -2.41 -16.59 2.40
CA LEU A 27 -3.63 -17.10 1.77
C LEU A 27 -3.62 -18.62 1.59
N SER A 28 -2.52 -19.21 1.13
CA SER A 28 -2.42 -20.65 0.94
C SER A 28 -2.60 -21.38 2.27
N ALA A 29 -1.89 -20.97 3.31
CA ALA A 29 -2.00 -21.53 4.65
C ALA A 29 -3.41 -21.39 5.23
N LEU A 30 -4.08 -20.27 5.00
CA LEU A 30 -5.46 -20.07 5.43
C LEU A 30 -6.44 -20.98 4.68
N VAL A 31 -6.25 -21.18 3.38
CA VAL A 31 -7.03 -22.13 2.57
C VAL A 31 -6.82 -23.57 3.06
N ASP A 32 -5.58 -23.94 3.37
CA ASP A 32 -5.23 -25.27 3.91
C ASP A 32 -5.84 -25.50 5.29
N ALA A 33 -5.90 -24.47 6.11
CA ALA A 33 -6.59 -24.48 7.40
C ALA A 33 -8.13 -24.54 7.30
N GLY A 34 -8.68 -24.53 6.09
CA GLY A 34 -10.13 -24.65 5.87
C GLY A 34 -10.87 -23.33 5.66
N VAL A 35 -10.22 -22.20 5.58
CA VAL A 35 -10.88 -20.93 5.25
C VAL A 35 -11.39 -20.96 3.81
N ARG A 36 -12.67 -20.64 3.61
CA ARG A 36 -13.34 -20.67 2.29
C ARG A 36 -13.97 -19.35 1.89
N SER A 37 -13.96 -18.37 2.75
CA SER A 37 -14.51 -17.04 2.49
C SER A 37 -13.61 -15.97 3.06
N PHE A 38 -13.36 -14.94 2.25
CA PHE A 38 -12.48 -13.82 2.61
C PHE A 38 -13.26 -12.52 2.47
N LYS A 39 -13.16 -11.66 3.45
CA LYS A 39 -13.78 -10.34 3.43
C LYS A 39 -12.71 -9.27 3.30
N ILE A 40 -12.85 -8.42 2.27
CA ILE A 40 -12.01 -7.25 2.07
C ILE A 40 -12.71 -6.04 2.69
N GLU A 41 -12.03 -5.37 3.61
CA GLU A 41 -12.52 -4.14 4.21
C GLU A 41 -12.08 -2.93 3.39
N GLY A 42 -13.03 -2.12 2.94
CA GLY A 42 -12.77 -0.98 2.07
C GLY A 42 -13.65 0.23 2.36
N ARG A 43 -14.36 0.26 3.50
CA ARG A 43 -15.17 1.40 3.90
C ARG A 43 -14.31 2.66 4.01
N TYR A 44 -14.76 3.76 3.41
CA TYR A 44 -14.02 5.01 3.30
C TYR A 44 -12.80 4.97 2.37
N LYS A 45 -12.66 3.93 1.54
CA LYS A 45 -11.65 3.86 0.49
C LYS A 45 -12.26 4.26 -0.85
N ASP A 46 -11.40 4.74 -1.75
CA ASP A 46 -11.82 5.11 -3.10
C ASP A 46 -11.99 3.88 -4.03
N VAL A 47 -12.52 4.12 -5.21
CA VAL A 47 -12.76 3.08 -6.22
C VAL A 47 -11.45 2.44 -6.69
N SER A 48 -10.36 3.21 -6.76
CA SER A 48 -9.05 2.73 -7.18
C SER A 48 -8.51 1.70 -6.20
N TYR A 49 -8.63 1.98 -4.91
CA TYR A 49 -8.30 1.01 -3.86
C TYR A 49 -9.10 -0.27 -3.99
N VAL A 50 -10.44 -0.16 -4.11
CA VAL A 50 -11.32 -1.34 -4.19
C VAL A 50 -10.97 -2.21 -5.37
N LYS A 51 -10.79 -1.61 -6.56
CA LYS A 51 -10.40 -2.33 -7.78
C LYS A 51 -9.05 -3.03 -7.61
N ASN A 52 -8.05 -2.30 -7.12
CA ASN A 52 -6.69 -2.78 -6.99
C ASN A 52 -6.58 -3.95 -5.99
N ILE A 53 -7.10 -3.78 -4.78
CA ILE A 53 -7.06 -4.82 -3.75
C ILE A 53 -7.87 -6.05 -4.15
N THR A 54 -9.07 -5.87 -4.72
CA THR A 54 -9.90 -7.00 -5.15
C THR A 54 -9.21 -7.77 -6.28
N ALA A 55 -8.63 -7.09 -7.26
CA ALA A 55 -7.85 -7.71 -8.33
C ALA A 55 -6.65 -8.48 -7.79
N TYR A 56 -5.91 -7.89 -6.86
CA TYR A 56 -4.74 -8.51 -6.26
C TYR A 56 -5.07 -9.83 -5.55
N TYR A 57 -6.05 -9.80 -4.65
CA TYR A 57 -6.47 -11.02 -3.95
C TYR A 57 -7.11 -12.04 -4.88
N ARG A 58 -7.84 -11.59 -5.91
CA ARG A 58 -8.42 -12.51 -6.92
C ARG A 58 -7.32 -13.26 -7.66
N GLN A 59 -6.29 -12.59 -8.14
CA GLN A 59 -5.17 -13.23 -8.82
C GLN A 59 -4.43 -14.23 -7.91
N ARG A 60 -4.21 -13.87 -6.64
CA ARG A 60 -3.60 -14.77 -5.66
C ARG A 60 -4.43 -16.04 -5.43
N LEU A 61 -5.74 -15.89 -5.25
CA LEU A 61 -6.64 -17.02 -5.09
C LEU A 61 -6.74 -17.88 -6.35
N ASP A 62 -6.72 -17.25 -7.54
CA ASP A 62 -6.73 -18.01 -8.80
C ASP A 62 -5.46 -18.85 -8.97
N GLY A 63 -4.30 -18.34 -8.56
CA GLY A 63 -3.07 -19.13 -8.52
C GLY A 63 -3.18 -20.35 -7.59
N ILE A 64 -3.72 -20.15 -6.38
CA ILE A 64 -3.95 -21.27 -5.44
C ILE A 64 -4.93 -22.29 -6.02
N LEU A 65 -6.02 -21.83 -6.63
CA LEU A 65 -7.02 -22.75 -7.23
C LEU A 65 -6.46 -23.53 -8.42
N ALA A 66 -5.53 -22.98 -9.18
CA ALA A 66 -4.87 -23.69 -10.28
C ALA A 66 -4.05 -24.88 -9.80
N GLU A 67 -3.54 -24.83 -8.57
CA GLU A 67 -2.76 -25.90 -7.93
C GLU A 67 -3.62 -26.84 -7.06
N ARG A 68 -4.90 -26.52 -6.87
CA ARG A 68 -5.81 -27.24 -5.96
C ARG A 68 -7.07 -27.72 -6.69
N PRO A 69 -7.02 -28.90 -7.35
CA PRO A 69 -8.16 -29.45 -8.08
C PRO A 69 -9.35 -29.86 -7.18
N ASP A 70 -9.13 -29.97 -5.89
CA ASP A 70 -10.16 -30.20 -4.87
C ASP A 70 -10.97 -28.94 -4.52
N LEU A 71 -10.57 -27.77 -5.02
CA LEU A 71 -11.22 -26.49 -4.76
C LEU A 71 -11.71 -25.84 -6.05
N ALA A 72 -12.75 -25.03 -5.95
CA ALA A 72 -13.30 -24.28 -7.05
C ALA A 72 -13.80 -22.89 -6.60
N ARG A 73 -14.01 -22.00 -7.56
CA ARG A 73 -14.68 -20.73 -7.31
C ARG A 73 -16.14 -20.96 -6.89
N ALA A 74 -16.62 -20.19 -5.93
CA ALA A 74 -18.03 -20.17 -5.57
C ALA A 74 -18.91 -19.48 -6.63
N SER A 75 -18.33 -18.57 -7.44
CA SER A 75 -19.03 -17.85 -8.50
C SER A 75 -18.64 -18.37 -9.88
N SER A 76 -19.59 -18.31 -10.82
CA SER A 76 -19.39 -18.67 -12.23
C SER A 76 -18.76 -17.56 -13.07
N GLY A 77 -18.62 -16.36 -12.52
CA GLY A 77 -18.09 -15.20 -13.23
C GLY A 77 -16.59 -15.29 -13.49
N ARG A 78 -16.16 -14.59 -14.55
CA ARG A 78 -14.75 -14.34 -14.87
C ARG A 78 -14.46 -12.86 -14.71
N THR A 79 -13.26 -12.55 -14.24
CA THR A 79 -12.77 -11.16 -14.13
C THR A 79 -11.48 -11.04 -14.93
N ASP A 80 -11.45 -10.11 -15.86
CA ASP A 80 -10.26 -9.74 -16.61
C ASP A 80 -9.73 -8.39 -16.07
N HIS A 81 -8.43 -8.30 -15.93
CA HIS A 81 -7.76 -7.10 -15.41
C HIS A 81 -6.86 -6.51 -16.49
N PHE A 82 -6.97 -5.19 -16.71
CA PHE A 82 -6.17 -4.44 -17.67
C PHE A 82 -4.97 -3.73 -17.01
N PHE A 83 -4.66 -4.09 -15.78
CA PHE A 83 -3.56 -3.52 -14.99
C PHE A 83 -2.94 -4.59 -14.11
N VAL A 84 -1.72 -4.33 -13.65
CA VAL A 84 -1.05 -5.16 -12.64
C VAL A 84 -1.42 -4.63 -11.27
N PRO A 85 -2.16 -5.38 -10.46
CA PRO A 85 -2.56 -4.92 -9.14
C PRO A 85 -1.37 -4.94 -8.18
N ASP A 86 -1.24 -3.83 -7.44
CA ASP A 86 -0.21 -3.63 -6.43
C ASP A 86 -0.83 -2.92 -5.21
N PRO A 87 -0.98 -3.61 -4.07
CA PRO A 87 -1.59 -3.04 -2.87
C PRO A 87 -0.92 -1.75 -2.38
N ASP A 88 0.38 -1.62 -2.60
CA ASP A 88 1.16 -0.52 -2.08
C ASP A 88 0.97 0.77 -2.89
N LYS A 89 0.46 0.68 -4.13
CA LYS A 89 0.19 1.81 -5.03
C LYS A 89 -1.14 2.53 -4.79
N THR A 90 -1.98 2.02 -3.89
CA THR A 90 -3.23 2.69 -3.47
C THR A 90 -3.18 3.04 -2.00
N PHE A 91 -4.30 3.19 -1.31
CA PHE A 91 -4.29 3.54 0.12
C PHE A 91 -3.46 2.52 0.92
N HIS A 92 -2.37 3.01 1.55
CA HIS A 92 -1.43 2.16 2.24
C HIS A 92 -0.75 2.93 3.40
N ARG A 93 -0.64 2.30 4.57
CA ARG A 93 0.00 2.83 5.79
C ARG A 93 1.10 1.90 6.31
N GLY A 94 1.71 1.14 5.41
CA GLY A 94 2.49 -0.04 5.75
C GLY A 94 1.59 -1.25 5.96
N SER A 95 2.12 -2.44 5.69
CA SER A 95 1.40 -3.71 5.79
C SER A 95 1.80 -4.50 7.02
N THR A 96 0.87 -5.26 7.56
CA THR A 96 1.10 -6.27 8.59
C THR A 96 0.15 -7.44 8.39
N ASP A 97 0.59 -8.64 8.70
CA ASP A 97 -0.27 -9.83 8.80
C ASP A 97 -0.78 -10.06 10.24
N TYR A 98 -0.60 -9.07 11.10
CA TYR A 98 -0.91 -9.13 12.54
C TYR A 98 -0.21 -10.31 13.22
N PHE A 99 -0.98 -11.23 13.79
CA PHE A 99 -0.50 -12.32 14.64
C PHE A 99 -0.80 -13.71 14.04
N VAL A 100 -0.86 -13.82 12.72
CA VAL A 100 -1.21 -15.09 12.06
C VAL A 100 -0.19 -16.19 12.35
N THR A 101 1.09 -15.85 12.34
CA THR A 101 2.18 -16.79 12.66
C THR A 101 2.73 -16.58 14.07
N ASP A 102 3.04 -15.34 14.41
CA ASP A 102 3.70 -14.97 15.66
C ASP A 102 3.16 -13.64 16.19
N ARG A 103 3.37 -13.42 17.50
CA ARG A 103 3.09 -12.13 18.11
C ARG A 103 4.10 -11.08 17.64
N LYS A 104 3.64 -10.08 16.90
CA LYS A 104 4.45 -8.97 16.39
C LYS A 104 4.19 -7.70 17.20
N ILE A 105 5.23 -6.93 17.45
CA ILE A 105 5.14 -5.63 18.13
C ILE A 105 5.04 -4.48 17.13
N ASP A 106 5.49 -4.68 15.89
CA ASP A 106 5.51 -3.67 14.83
C ASP A 106 4.25 -3.70 13.96
N ILE A 107 3.10 -3.48 14.59
CA ILE A 107 1.79 -3.42 13.92
C ILE A 107 1.26 -1.99 13.80
N GLY A 108 1.96 -1.01 14.35
CA GLY A 108 1.52 0.38 14.38
C GLY A 108 2.05 1.21 13.21
N ALA A 109 1.25 2.17 12.75
CA ALA A 109 1.62 3.20 11.79
C ALA A 109 1.64 4.55 12.50
N PHE A 110 2.64 4.76 13.35
CA PHE A 110 2.66 5.85 14.34
C PHE A 110 2.99 7.23 13.76
N ASP A 111 3.56 7.28 12.56
CA ASP A 111 4.02 8.54 11.96
C ASP A 111 2.94 9.24 11.14
N SER A 112 1.97 8.49 10.60
CA SER A 112 0.83 9.06 9.91
C SER A 112 -0.42 8.20 10.08
N PRO A 113 -1.60 8.82 10.35
CA PRO A 113 -2.89 8.13 10.33
C PRO A 113 -3.46 8.05 8.91
N THR A 114 -2.83 8.72 7.95
CA THR A 114 -3.30 8.87 6.59
C THR A 114 -2.47 8.06 5.60
N PHE A 115 -2.94 8.04 4.36
CA PHE A 115 -2.28 7.40 3.24
C PHE A 115 -0.92 8.03 2.95
N THR A 116 0.14 7.23 2.92
CA THR A 116 1.48 7.65 2.51
C THR A 116 1.85 7.16 1.11
N GLY A 117 1.26 6.04 0.67
CA GLY A 117 1.55 5.43 -0.63
C GLY A 117 2.86 4.65 -0.67
N LEU A 118 3.18 4.16 -1.85
CA LEU A 118 4.48 3.54 -2.15
C LEU A 118 5.56 4.63 -2.19
N ALA A 119 6.67 4.40 -1.51
CA ALA A 119 7.84 5.28 -1.60
C ALA A 119 8.51 5.07 -2.97
N VAL A 120 8.31 6.01 -3.88
CA VAL A 120 8.79 5.91 -5.26
C VAL A 120 10.16 6.54 -5.50
N GLY A 121 10.60 7.45 -4.63
CA GLY A 121 11.88 8.12 -4.81
C GLY A 121 12.04 9.36 -3.92
N GLU A 122 13.00 10.19 -4.28
CA GLU A 122 13.39 11.39 -3.53
C GLU A 122 13.33 12.63 -4.42
N VAL A 123 12.95 13.77 -3.82
CA VAL A 123 12.97 15.06 -4.49
C VAL A 123 14.39 15.61 -4.48
N LEU A 124 15.00 15.78 -5.65
CA LEU A 124 16.34 16.35 -5.80
C LEU A 124 16.33 17.86 -5.89
N LYS A 125 15.32 18.42 -6.57
CA LYS A 125 15.22 19.86 -6.79
C LYS A 125 13.78 20.32 -6.83
N VAL A 126 13.52 21.48 -6.25
CA VAL A 126 12.23 22.15 -6.32
C VAL A 126 12.40 23.41 -7.16
N GLY A 127 11.71 23.46 -8.30
CA GLY A 127 11.60 24.64 -9.14
C GLY A 127 10.37 25.48 -8.81
N LYS A 128 10.09 26.49 -9.61
CA LYS A 128 8.92 27.36 -9.42
C LYS A 128 7.61 26.65 -9.73
N HIS A 129 7.61 25.75 -10.72
CA HIS A 129 6.42 25.05 -11.23
C HIS A 129 6.67 23.57 -11.47
N ASP A 130 7.81 23.05 -11.09
CA ASP A 130 8.27 21.69 -11.36
C ASP A 130 9.06 21.12 -10.18
N LEU A 131 9.16 19.81 -10.16
CA LEU A 131 9.99 19.04 -9.24
C LEU A 131 10.89 18.12 -10.06
N THR A 132 12.17 18.08 -9.70
CA THR A 132 13.08 17.02 -10.18
C THR A 132 13.11 15.92 -9.12
N VAL A 133 12.79 14.70 -9.53
CA VAL A 133 12.76 13.55 -8.63
C VAL A 133 13.66 12.44 -9.16
N GLN A 134 14.38 11.80 -8.26
CA GLN A 134 15.03 10.53 -8.54
C GLN A 134 14.07 9.42 -8.14
N THR A 135 13.68 8.58 -9.07
CA THR A 135 12.71 7.53 -8.81
C THR A 135 13.21 6.16 -9.25
N ARG A 136 12.77 5.12 -8.54
CA ARG A 136 12.97 3.71 -8.90
C ARG A 136 11.77 3.11 -9.63
N GLU A 137 10.62 3.80 -9.55
CA GLU A 137 9.37 3.41 -10.18
C GLU A 137 9.09 4.33 -11.36
N PRO A 138 8.57 3.81 -12.48
CA PRO A 138 8.14 4.64 -13.57
C PRO A 138 6.97 5.53 -13.14
N LEU A 139 7.07 6.80 -13.46
CA LEU A 139 5.99 7.77 -13.28
C LEU A 139 5.36 8.11 -14.62
N SER A 140 4.07 8.41 -14.59
CA SER A 140 3.28 8.75 -15.78
C SER A 140 2.47 10.02 -15.58
N ASN A 141 2.09 10.65 -16.69
CA ASN A 141 1.18 11.79 -16.65
C ASN A 141 -0.13 11.38 -15.97
N GLY A 142 -0.57 12.18 -15.01
CA GLY A 142 -1.79 11.95 -14.27
C GLY A 142 -1.63 11.16 -12.98
N ASP A 143 -0.43 10.65 -12.66
CA ASP A 143 -0.18 9.96 -11.40
C ASP A 143 -0.46 10.84 -10.20
N GLY A 144 -1.12 10.27 -9.20
CA GLY A 144 -1.30 10.87 -7.89
C GLY A 144 -0.06 10.64 -7.04
N LEU A 145 0.61 11.70 -6.66
CA LEU A 145 1.81 11.67 -5.84
C LEU A 145 1.59 12.32 -4.49
N ASN A 146 2.29 11.82 -3.49
CA ASN A 146 2.32 12.40 -2.15
C ASN A 146 3.75 12.78 -1.77
N VAL A 147 3.90 13.92 -1.12
CA VAL A 147 5.15 14.32 -0.50
C VAL A 147 4.91 14.47 1.00
N LEU A 148 5.79 13.90 1.80
CA LEU A 148 5.76 14.05 3.24
C LEU A 148 6.58 15.28 3.65
N ILE A 149 5.92 16.32 4.14
CA ILE A 149 6.54 17.56 4.60
C ILE A 149 6.25 17.71 6.09
N LYS A 150 7.28 17.66 6.94
CA LYS A 150 7.13 17.82 8.41
C LYS A 150 5.98 16.97 9.00
N ARG A 151 5.86 15.72 8.56
CA ARG A 151 4.79 14.76 8.96
C ARG A 151 3.40 15.05 8.38
N GLU A 152 3.26 16.02 7.51
CA GLU A 152 2.04 16.25 6.74
C GLU A 152 2.19 15.63 5.35
N VAL A 153 1.15 14.93 4.92
CA VAL A 153 1.08 14.35 3.58
C VAL A 153 0.43 15.37 2.66
N VAL A 154 1.18 15.87 1.70
CA VAL A 154 0.67 16.78 0.67
C VAL A 154 0.53 16.01 -0.64
N GLY A 155 -0.72 15.83 -1.09
CA GLY A 155 -1.03 15.14 -2.33
C GLY A 155 -1.12 16.13 -3.50
N PHE A 156 -0.63 15.71 -4.66
CA PHE A 156 -0.79 16.43 -5.92
C PHE A 156 -0.84 15.45 -7.09
N ARG A 157 -1.21 15.96 -8.26
CA ARG A 157 -1.21 15.16 -9.50
C ARG A 157 -0.07 15.63 -10.41
N ALA A 158 0.73 14.69 -10.89
CA ALA A 158 1.75 14.96 -11.90
C ALA A 158 1.06 15.22 -13.25
N SER A 159 1.02 16.48 -13.68
CA SER A 159 0.38 16.84 -14.96
C SER A 159 1.20 16.39 -16.15
N VAL A 160 2.51 16.62 -16.08
CA VAL A 160 3.49 16.22 -17.10
C VAL A 160 4.66 15.57 -16.40
N VAL A 161 5.06 14.42 -16.88
CA VAL A 161 6.25 13.68 -16.43
C VAL A 161 7.17 13.49 -17.62
N GLU A 162 8.38 13.98 -17.48
CA GLU A 162 9.41 13.87 -18.52
C GLU A 162 10.68 13.25 -17.93
N PRO A 163 11.28 12.26 -18.60
CA PRO A 163 12.56 11.75 -18.17
C PRO A 163 13.64 12.83 -18.40
N LEU A 164 14.41 13.14 -17.37
CA LEU A 164 15.63 13.90 -17.55
C LEU A 164 16.66 13.00 -18.24
N LYS A 165 17.23 13.49 -19.33
CA LYS A 165 18.43 12.90 -19.90
C LYS A 165 19.50 12.92 -18.81
N GLN A 166 20.18 11.79 -18.60
CA GLN A 166 21.21 11.64 -17.57
C GLN A 166 22.08 12.89 -17.52
N PHE A 167 22.32 13.40 -16.33
CA PHE A 167 23.43 14.31 -16.09
C PHE A 167 24.69 13.51 -16.46
N GLU A 168 25.32 13.84 -17.57
CA GLU A 168 26.72 13.52 -17.76
C GLU A 168 27.42 14.25 -16.64
N GLU A 169 28.01 13.51 -15.70
CA GLU A 169 28.98 14.06 -14.78
C GLU A 169 30.14 14.53 -15.67
N ASP A 170 30.16 15.84 -15.94
CA ASP A 170 31.37 16.48 -16.42
C ASP A 170 32.43 16.31 -15.34
N GLY A 171 33.49 15.54 -15.73
CA GLY A 171 34.60 15.12 -14.89
C GLY A 171 35.50 16.24 -14.35
#